data_78f43b1200dcff54d0bf371c7fe47199
#
_entry.id   78f43b1200dcff54d0bf371c7fe47199
#
_cell.length_a   1.000
_cell.length_b   1.000
_cell.length_c   1.000
_cell.angle_alpha   90.00
_cell.angle_beta   90.00
_cell.angle_gamma   90.00
#
_symmetry.space_group_name_H-M   'P 1'
#
loop_
_entity.id
_entity.type
_entity.pdbx_description
1 polymer ?
#
loop_
_entity_poly.entity_id
_entity_poly.type
_entity_poly.pdbx_seq_one_letter_code
_entity_poly.pdbx_strand_id
1 'polypeptide(L)'
;MAEPFLSEIRIMSFGFPPKGWALCNGQLLPINQNQALFSLLGTTYGGDGRVNFALPNLQGRVPMHMGEGHTLGERGGEQAHTLSIAELPTHVHGMRAQDAPADLGGGQTPGPGKVLAQGIAAAVGTPAVNIYGTGPGLVAMAAGSIANVGGSQAHLNMQPFLVLTFCIALQGIFPSQT
;
A
#
# COMPACT_ATOMS: atom_id res chain seq x y z
N MET A 1 -22.39 -33.92 12.18
CA MET A 1 -21.69 -32.96 11.30
C MET A 1 -21.10 -33.78 10.17
N ALA A 2 -21.15 -33.30 8.95
CA ALA A 2 -20.49 -33.99 7.83
C ALA A 2 -18.98 -34.01 8.08
N GLU A 3 -18.33 -35.15 7.77
CA GLU A 3 -16.89 -35.29 7.85
C GLU A 3 -16.24 -34.33 6.85
N PRO A 4 -15.22 -33.55 7.24
CA PRO A 4 -14.57 -32.62 6.32
C PRO A 4 -13.73 -33.36 5.28
N PHE A 5 -13.42 -32.71 4.17
CA PHE A 5 -12.33 -33.16 3.33
C PHE A 5 -10.99 -32.88 4.00
N LEU A 6 -10.03 -33.79 3.84
CA LEU A 6 -8.65 -33.53 4.24
C LEU A 6 -8.13 -32.27 3.52
N SER A 7 -7.46 -31.37 4.27
CA SER A 7 -7.01 -30.06 3.76
C SER A 7 -8.14 -29.02 3.56
N GLU A 8 -9.38 -29.31 3.92
CA GLU A 8 -10.45 -28.32 3.86
C GLU A 8 -10.18 -27.14 4.81
N ILE A 9 -10.35 -25.92 4.34
CA ILE A 9 -10.23 -24.70 5.19
C ILE A 9 -11.62 -24.20 5.53
N ARG A 10 -11.86 -23.97 6.83
CA ARG A 10 -13.11 -23.36 7.35
C ARG A 10 -12.82 -22.13 8.18
N ILE A 11 -13.77 -21.19 8.16
CA ILE A 11 -13.78 -20.01 9.00
C ILE A 11 -14.53 -20.33 10.29
N MET A 12 -13.92 -20.00 11.42
CA MET A 12 -14.46 -20.22 12.77
C MET A 12 -14.57 -18.88 13.50
N SER A 13 -15.58 -18.72 14.33
CA SER A 13 -15.78 -17.52 15.16
C SER A 13 -15.09 -17.57 16.52
N PHE A 14 -14.37 -18.64 16.83
CA PHE A 14 -13.65 -18.85 18.08
C PHE A 14 -12.14 -19.01 17.84
N GLY A 15 -11.31 -18.76 18.86
CA GLY A 15 -9.87 -18.55 18.72
C GLY A 15 -8.97 -19.81 18.81
N PHE A 16 -9.52 -21.04 18.78
CA PHE A 16 -8.75 -22.28 18.86
C PHE A 16 -9.21 -23.28 17.78
N PRO A 17 -8.31 -24.16 17.29
CA PRO A 17 -8.68 -25.16 16.32
C PRO A 17 -9.45 -26.30 17.02
N PRO A 18 -10.57 -26.80 16.46
CA PRO A 18 -11.24 -28.00 16.94
C PRO A 18 -10.32 -29.23 16.86
N LYS A 19 -10.70 -30.33 17.53
CA LYS A 19 -9.99 -31.60 17.42
C LYS A 19 -9.93 -32.05 15.94
N GLY A 20 -8.76 -32.43 15.48
CA GLY A 20 -8.50 -32.82 14.08
C GLY A 20 -8.30 -31.65 13.12
N TRP A 21 -8.21 -30.42 13.63
CA TRP A 21 -7.94 -29.21 12.86
C TRP A 21 -6.70 -28.50 13.37
N ALA A 22 -6.11 -27.64 12.53
CA ALA A 22 -5.01 -26.75 12.89
C ALA A 22 -5.29 -25.32 12.42
N LEU A 23 -4.63 -24.34 13.02
CA LEU A 23 -4.72 -22.94 12.59
C LEU A 23 -3.96 -22.73 11.28
N CYS A 24 -4.51 -21.90 10.39
CA CYS A 24 -3.82 -21.44 9.17
C CYS A 24 -2.88 -20.26 9.50
N ASN A 25 -1.85 -20.53 10.28
CA ASN A 25 -0.87 -19.56 10.78
C ASN A 25 0.56 -19.80 10.26
N GLY A 26 0.71 -20.69 9.27
CA GLY A 26 2.02 -21.01 8.67
C GLY A 26 2.87 -21.98 9.48
N GLN A 27 2.32 -22.66 10.49
CA GLN A 27 3.06 -23.60 11.31
C GLN A 27 3.59 -24.78 10.49
N LEU A 28 4.76 -25.29 10.89
CA LEU A 28 5.37 -26.47 10.30
C LEU A 28 4.82 -27.75 10.93
N LEU A 29 4.46 -28.71 10.10
CA LEU A 29 4.03 -30.02 10.52
C LEU A 29 5.02 -31.10 10.06
N PRO A 30 5.26 -32.14 10.89
CA PRO A 30 6.11 -33.27 10.51
C PRO A 30 5.41 -34.15 9.47
N ILE A 31 6.12 -34.50 8.39
CA ILE A 31 5.59 -35.31 7.28
C ILE A 31 5.21 -36.70 7.75
N ASN A 32 6.04 -37.34 8.61
CA ASN A 32 5.82 -38.71 9.09
C ASN A 32 4.48 -38.90 9.82
N GLN A 33 3.92 -37.85 10.40
CA GLN A 33 2.63 -37.86 11.10
C GLN A 33 1.46 -37.34 10.24
N ASN A 34 1.75 -36.74 9.08
CA ASN A 34 0.77 -36.06 8.24
C ASN A 34 0.97 -36.40 6.75
N GLN A 35 1.29 -37.62 6.42
CA GLN A 35 1.65 -38.02 5.03
C GLN A 35 0.55 -37.75 4.01
N ALA A 36 -0.70 -38.06 4.35
CA ALA A 36 -1.83 -37.80 3.46
C ALA A 36 -2.05 -36.30 3.21
N LEU A 37 -1.91 -35.47 4.24
CA LEU A 37 -2.00 -34.01 4.10
C LEU A 37 -0.83 -33.46 3.28
N PHE A 38 0.39 -33.97 3.50
CA PHE A 38 1.56 -33.61 2.71
C PHE A 38 1.40 -33.99 1.22
N SER A 39 0.75 -35.11 0.90
CA SER A 39 0.49 -35.48 -0.51
C SER A 39 -0.43 -34.50 -1.23
N LEU A 40 -1.27 -33.74 -0.50
CA LEU A 40 -2.14 -32.71 -1.06
C LEU A 40 -1.46 -31.33 -1.13
N LEU A 41 -0.76 -30.95 -0.07
CA LEU A 41 -0.19 -29.61 0.05
C LEU A 41 1.24 -29.48 -0.48
N GLY A 42 2.01 -30.56 -0.43
CA GLY A 42 3.44 -30.53 -0.75
C GLY A 42 4.17 -29.47 0.08
N THR A 43 5.07 -28.75 -0.58
CA THR A 43 5.81 -27.59 -0.03
C THR A 43 5.27 -26.25 -0.51
N THR A 44 4.05 -26.21 -1.03
CA THR A 44 3.39 -25.01 -1.62
C THR A 44 3.42 -23.82 -0.66
N TYR A 45 3.23 -24.06 0.63
CA TYR A 45 3.22 -23.02 1.66
C TYR A 45 4.55 -22.90 2.43
N GLY A 46 5.54 -23.75 2.12
CA GLY A 46 6.87 -23.79 2.73
C GLY A 46 7.21 -25.12 3.36
N GLY A 47 8.31 -25.15 4.12
CA GLY A 47 8.91 -26.37 4.68
C GLY A 47 10.04 -26.91 3.80
N ASP A 48 10.74 -27.96 4.28
CA ASP A 48 11.87 -28.57 3.58
C ASP A 48 11.47 -29.74 2.66
N GLY A 49 10.22 -30.22 2.76
CA GLY A 49 9.70 -31.33 1.95
C GLY A 49 10.35 -32.68 2.24
N ARG A 50 11.20 -32.75 3.28
CA ARG A 50 11.89 -33.99 3.71
C ARG A 50 11.44 -34.45 5.08
N VAL A 51 11.39 -33.52 6.04
CA VAL A 51 11.00 -33.75 7.42
C VAL A 51 9.72 -33.03 7.76
N ASN A 52 9.53 -31.81 7.21
CA ASN A 52 8.41 -30.95 7.52
C ASN A 52 7.85 -30.24 6.27
N PHE A 53 6.63 -29.75 6.40
CA PHE A 53 5.95 -28.85 5.45
C PHE A 53 5.14 -27.82 6.22
N ALA A 54 4.85 -26.69 5.58
CA ALA A 54 4.10 -25.58 6.19
C ALA A 54 2.62 -25.65 5.84
N LEU A 55 1.78 -25.25 6.79
CA LEU A 55 0.38 -24.92 6.56
C LEU A 55 0.23 -23.52 5.94
N PRO A 56 -0.89 -23.24 5.25
CA PRO A 56 -1.21 -21.88 4.80
C PRO A 56 -1.13 -20.87 5.94
N ASN A 57 -0.66 -19.66 5.64
CA ASN A 57 -0.67 -18.55 6.58
C ASN A 57 -1.65 -17.47 6.09
N LEU A 58 -2.82 -17.39 6.74
CA LEU A 58 -3.88 -16.41 6.45
C LEU A 58 -3.91 -15.25 7.45
N GLN A 59 -2.92 -15.12 8.33
CA GLN A 59 -2.83 -14.01 9.28
C GLN A 59 -2.61 -12.69 8.52
N GLY A 60 -3.56 -11.75 8.65
CA GLY A 60 -3.53 -10.48 7.95
C GLY A 60 -3.66 -10.57 6.43
N ARG A 61 -4.18 -11.68 5.89
CA ARG A 61 -4.33 -11.92 4.45
C ARG A 61 -5.76 -12.25 4.06
N VAL A 62 -6.15 -11.75 2.91
CA VAL A 62 -7.42 -12.10 2.27
C VAL A 62 -7.14 -13.26 1.30
N PRO A 63 -7.90 -14.38 1.35
CA PRO A 63 -7.76 -15.45 0.38
C PRO A 63 -8.21 -14.99 -1.00
N MET A 64 -7.45 -15.38 -2.02
CA MET A 64 -7.73 -15.10 -3.42
C MET A 64 -7.67 -16.41 -4.21
N HIS A 65 -8.49 -16.55 -5.26
CA HIS A 65 -8.45 -17.73 -6.12
C HIS A 65 -7.22 -17.69 -7.03
N MET A 66 -6.62 -18.85 -7.29
CA MET A 66 -5.52 -18.99 -8.26
C MET A 66 -6.01 -18.74 -9.68
N GLY A 67 -5.15 -18.19 -10.54
CA GLY A 67 -5.46 -17.86 -11.93
C GLY A 67 -5.04 -16.42 -12.26
N GLU A 68 -5.21 -16.00 -13.51
CA GLU A 68 -4.87 -14.64 -13.98
C GLU A 68 -3.45 -14.19 -13.59
N GLY A 69 -2.46 -15.11 -13.70
CA GLY A 69 -1.08 -14.85 -13.34
C GLY A 69 -0.71 -15.15 -11.89
N HIS A 70 -1.66 -15.55 -11.06
CA HIS A 70 -1.43 -15.92 -9.65
C HIS A 70 -1.40 -17.43 -9.45
N THR A 71 -0.39 -17.91 -8.75
CA THR A 71 -0.18 -19.33 -8.46
C THR A 71 -0.62 -19.70 -7.04
N LEU A 72 -0.98 -20.97 -6.85
CA LEU A 72 -1.34 -21.48 -5.52
C LEU A 72 -0.19 -21.28 -4.53
N GLY A 73 -0.49 -20.70 -3.36
CA GLY A 73 0.51 -20.42 -2.31
C GLY A 73 1.24 -19.11 -2.47
N GLU A 74 1.01 -18.37 -3.55
CA GLU A 74 1.59 -17.03 -3.76
C GLU A 74 1.15 -16.06 -2.67
N ARG A 75 2.06 -15.15 -2.32
CA ARG A 75 1.83 -14.09 -1.34
C ARG A 75 2.12 -12.74 -1.97
N GLY A 76 1.21 -11.80 -1.86
CA GLY A 76 1.36 -10.47 -2.41
C GLY A 76 0.65 -9.42 -1.56
N GLY A 77 0.75 -8.17 -2.04
CA GLY A 77 0.14 -7.02 -1.39
C GLY A 77 0.84 -6.55 -0.12
N GLU A 78 0.45 -5.39 0.34
CA GLU A 78 0.99 -4.71 1.51
C GLU A 78 -0.14 -4.18 2.39
N GLN A 79 0.01 -4.32 3.72
CA GLN A 79 -0.95 -3.77 4.69
C GLN A 79 -0.83 -2.26 4.84
N ALA A 80 0.37 -1.73 4.62
CA ALA A 80 0.66 -0.30 4.67
C ALA A 80 1.71 0.03 3.60
N HIS A 81 1.54 1.16 2.95
CA HIS A 81 2.41 1.60 1.87
C HIS A 81 2.83 3.05 2.04
N THR A 82 4.10 3.36 1.77
CA THR A 82 4.62 4.73 1.71
C THR A 82 4.85 5.10 0.26
N LEU A 83 4.10 6.09 -0.23
CA LEU A 83 4.22 6.56 -1.60
C LEU A 83 5.63 7.09 -1.87
N SER A 84 6.24 6.61 -2.93
CA SER A 84 7.46 7.17 -3.53
C SER A 84 7.11 8.18 -4.64
N ILE A 85 8.09 9.02 -5.00
CA ILE A 85 7.92 10.00 -6.09
C ILE A 85 7.58 9.31 -7.42
N ALA A 86 8.11 8.11 -7.65
CA ALA A 86 7.89 7.35 -8.89
C ALA A 86 6.46 6.82 -9.04
N GLU A 87 5.72 6.71 -7.94
CA GLU A 87 4.34 6.21 -7.90
C GLU A 87 3.31 7.33 -8.04
N LEU A 88 3.76 8.58 -7.96
CA LEU A 88 2.88 9.73 -8.21
C LEU A 88 2.75 9.96 -9.71
N PRO A 89 1.52 10.15 -10.23
CA PRO A 89 1.33 10.59 -11.60
C PRO A 89 2.09 11.87 -11.88
N THR A 90 2.67 12.00 -13.06
CA THR A 90 3.32 13.24 -13.47
C THR A 90 2.30 14.37 -13.49
N HIS A 91 2.56 15.42 -12.76
CA HIS A 91 1.72 16.61 -12.71
C HIS A 91 2.61 17.84 -12.59
N VAL A 92 2.07 19.03 -12.94
CA VAL A 92 2.74 20.32 -12.88
C VAL A 92 1.85 21.33 -12.20
N HIS A 93 2.45 22.22 -11.42
CA HIS A 93 1.78 23.38 -10.87
C HIS A 93 2.20 24.59 -11.70
N GLY A 94 1.25 25.16 -12.43
CA GLY A 94 1.47 26.41 -13.19
C GLY A 94 1.53 27.59 -12.22
N MET A 95 2.69 28.21 -12.10
CA MET A 95 2.79 29.50 -11.43
C MET A 95 2.21 30.56 -12.35
N ARG A 96 1.20 31.30 -11.86
CA ARG A 96 0.57 32.40 -12.62
C ARG A 96 1.02 33.71 -12.05
N ALA A 97 1.29 34.64 -12.93
CA ALA A 97 1.54 36.04 -12.62
C ALA A 97 0.70 36.93 -13.54
N GLN A 98 0.39 38.12 -13.09
CA GLN A 98 -0.33 39.13 -13.85
C GLN A 98 0.66 40.13 -14.45
N ASP A 99 0.60 40.33 -15.75
CA ASP A 99 1.37 41.38 -16.44
C ASP A 99 0.59 42.74 -16.33
N ALA A 100 0.49 43.18 -15.10
CA ALA A 100 -0.13 44.46 -14.75
C ALA A 100 0.55 45.02 -13.50
N PRO A 101 0.52 46.36 -13.29
CA PRO A 101 1.05 46.97 -12.07
C PRO A 101 0.44 46.36 -10.80
N ALA A 102 1.27 46.18 -9.79
CA ALA A 102 0.81 45.75 -8.48
C ALA A 102 -0.13 46.80 -7.87
N ASP A 103 -1.17 46.32 -7.21
CA ASP A 103 -2.18 47.19 -6.60
C ASP A 103 -1.56 47.94 -5.40
N LEU A 104 -1.45 49.27 -5.49
CA LEU A 104 -0.82 50.09 -4.46
C LEU A 104 -1.61 50.20 -3.15
N GLY A 105 -2.87 49.74 -3.15
CA GLY A 105 -3.76 49.79 -1.97
C GLY A 105 -3.85 48.52 -1.14
N GLY A 106 -3.34 47.45 -1.61
CA GLY A 106 -3.48 46.16 -0.91
C GLY A 106 -2.15 45.62 -0.41
N GLY A 107 -1.96 45.56 0.88
CA GLY A 107 -0.74 45.16 1.57
C GLY A 107 0.15 44.11 0.86
N GLN A 108 1.44 44.27 0.97
CA GLN A 108 2.48 43.49 0.28
C GLN A 108 2.59 42.03 0.72
N THR A 109 1.59 41.50 1.39
CA THR A 109 1.60 40.11 1.88
C THR A 109 0.84 39.20 0.92
N PRO A 110 1.43 38.04 0.57
CA PRO A 110 0.72 37.00 -0.16
C PRO A 110 -0.55 36.57 0.59
N GLY A 111 -1.66 36.37 -0.12
CA GLY A 111 -2.92 35.95 0.46
C GLY A 111 -3.88 35.37 -0.57
N PRO A 112 -5.04 34.87 -0.16
CA PRO A 112 -6.04 34.34 -1.07
C PRO A 112 -6.42 35.35 -2.15
N GLY A 113 -6.41 34.94 -3.43
CA GLY A 113 -6.72 35.80 -4.57
C GLY A 113 -5.61 36.77 -4.99
N LYS A 114 -4.45 36.74 -4.34
CA LYS A 114 -3.28 37.53 -4.74
C LYS A 114 -2.40 36.69 -5.69
N VAL A 115 -1.93 37.33 -6.74
CA VAL A 115 -0.97 36.78 -7.70
C VAL A 115 0.24 37.71 -7.78
N LEU A 116 1.38 37.17 -8.21
CA LEU A 116 2.56 38.00 -8.49
C LEU A 116 2.23 38.98 -9.61
N ALA A 117 2.62 40.23 -9.45
CA ALA A 117 2.36 41.29 -10.38
C ALA A 117 3.61 42.14 -10.61
N GLN A 118 3.58 42.99 -11.62
CA GLN A 118 4.69 43.87 -11.96
C GLN A 118 4.93 44.91 -10.84
N GLY A 119 6.16 44.97 -10.33
CA GLY A 119 6.53 46.01 -9.36
C GLY A 119 6.52 47.40 -10.03
N ILE A 120 5.88 48.35 -9.41
CA ILE A 120 5.94 49.78 -9.82
C ILE A 120 6.79 50.55 -8.84
N ALA A 121 7.69 51.41 -9.39
CA ALA A 121 8.40 52.38 -8.56
C ALA A 121 7.44 53.48 -8.14
N ALA A 122 7.48 53.87 -6.88
CA ALA A 122 6.54 54.82 -6.28
C ALA A 122 6.70 56.28 -6.78
N ALA A 123 7.61 56.58 -7.70
CA ALA A 123 7.86 57.92 -8.22
C ALA A 123 7.47 58.03 -9.68
N VAL A 124 6.79 59.13 -10.02
CA VAL A 124 6.43 59.46 -11.39
C VAL A 124 7.68 59.57 -12.24
N GLY A 125 7.75 58.81 -13.35
CA GLY A 125 8.88 58.81 -14.27
C GLY A 125 9.95 57.72 -14.02
N THR A 126 9.79 56.85 -13.00
CA THR A 126 10.68 55.71 -12.83
C THR A 126 10.15 54.51 -13.61
N PRO A 127 11.04 53.73 -14.25
CA PRO A 127 10.59 52.51 -14.97
C PRO A 127 9.97 51.52 -14.00
N ALA A 128 8.94 50.83 -14.47
CA ALA A 128 8.35 49.70 -13.71
C ALA A 128 9.44 48.67 -13.37
N VAL A 129 9.47 48.23 -12.13
CA VAL A 129 10.37 47.17 -11.70
C VAL A 129 9.72 45.84 -12.09
N ASN A 130 10.26 45.20 -13.09
CA ASN A 130 9.86 43.84 -13.43
C ASN A 130 10.39 42.87 -12.37
N ILE A 131 9.52 42.14 -11.72
CA ILE A 131 9.89 41.08 -10.78
C ILE A 131 10.15 39.76 -11.49
N TYR A 132 10.01 39.70 -12.80
CA TYR A 132 10.37 38.61 -13.68
C TYR A 132 11.29 39.10 -14.78
N GLY A 133 12.41 38.43 -14.98
CA GLY A 133 13.36 38.71 -16.05
C GLY A 133 13.62 37.47 -16.91
N THR A 134 13.85 37.68 -18.20
CA THR A 134 14.44 36.67 -19.08
C THR A 134 15.93 36.93 -19.17
N GLY A 135 16.76 36.00 -18.75
CA GLY A 135 18.22 36.20 -18.94
C GLY A 135 19.13 35.23 -18.14
N PRO A 136 20.42 35.26 -18.45
CA PRO A 136 21.43 34.47 -17.76
C PRO A 136 21.70 35.13 -16.40
N GLY A 137 21.12 34.65 -15.35
CA GLY A 137 21.29 35.25 -14.01
C GLY A 137 20.20 34.78 -13.05
N LEU A 138 19.52 33.70 -13.39
CA LEU A 138 18.55 33.08 -12.51
C LEU A 138 19.24 32.61 -11.23
N VAL A 139 18.85 33.17 -10.12
CA VAL A 139 19.25 32.70 -8.77
C VAL A 139 18.14 31.84 -8.19
N ALA A 140 18.53 30.83 -7.44
CA ALA A 140 17.56 30.00 -6.74
C ALA A 140 16.80 30.89 -5.75
N MET A 141 15.48 30.74 -5.68
CA MET A 141 14.67 31.32 -4.61
C MET A 141 15.13 30.78 -3.26
N ALA A 142 14.88 31.54 -2.19
CA ALA A 142 15.17 31.07 -0.85
C ALA A 142 14.52 29.69 -0.64
N ALA A 143 15.23 28.74 -0.02
CA ALA A 143 14.80 27.37 0.14
C ALA A 143 13.44 27.22 0.88
N GLY A 144 13.05 28.25 1.66
CA GLY A 144 11.74 28.27 2.32
C GLY A 144 10.61 28.92 1.51
N SER A 145 10.86 29.37 0.26
CA SER A 145 9.82 30.01 -0.56
C SER A 145 8.73 29.03 -1.00
N ILE A 146 9.06 27.75 -1.10
CA ILE A 146 8.13 26.64 -1.33
C ILE A 146 8.43 25.61 -0.24
N ALA A 147 7.53 25.47 0.70
CA ALA A 147 7.66 24.45 1.74
C ALA A 147 7.23 23.09 1.23
N ASN A 148 7.93 22.05 1.67
CA ASN A 148 7.48 20.69 1.45
C ASN A 148 6.20 20.43 2.25
N VAL A 149 5.19 19.86 1.61
CA VAL A 149 3.97 19.38 2.25
C VAL A 149 3.93 17.87 2.13
N GLY A 150 3.73 17.19 3.27
CA GLY A 150 3.67 15.75 3.36
C GLY A 150 4.54 15.22 4.49
N GLY A 151 4.19 14.06 5.03
CA GLY A 151 4.87 13.46 6.19
C GLY A 151 5.69 12.23 5.86
N SER A 152 5.72 11.76 4.60
CA SER A 152 6.35 10.50 4.19
C SER A 152 5.96 9.32 5.11
N GLN A 153 4.73 9.36 5.63
CA GLN A 153 4.20 8.32 6.50
C GLN A 153 3.48 7.25 5.67
N ALA A 154 3.63 6.00 6.08
CA ALA A 154 2.86 4.93 5.49
C ALA A 154 1.37 5.14 5.76
N HIS A 155 0.55 4.99 4.74
CA HIS A 155 -0.89 4.90 4.88
C HIS A 155 -1.35 3.44 4.90
N LEU A 156 -2.41 3.17 5.64
CA LEU A 156 -2.99 1.82 5.74
C LEU A 156 -3.84 1.53 4.50
N ASN A 157 -3.54 0.41 3.83
CA ASN A 157 -4.32 -0.12 2.72
C ASN A 157 -5.44 -1.07 3.16
N MET A 158 -5.53 -1.34 4.46
CA MET A 158 -6.53 -2.26 4.99
C MET A 158 -7.91 -1.62 5.01
N GLN A 159 -8.86 -2.27 4.35
CA GLN A 159 -10.28 -1.95 4.49
C GLN A 159 -10.78 -2.27 5.92
N PRO A 160 -11.95 -1.74 6.35
CA PRO A 160 -12.58 -2.18 7.59
C PRO A 160 -12.71 -3.71 7.61
N PHE A 161 -12.27 -4.35 8.68
CA PHE A 161 -12.22 -5.81 8.77
C PHE A 161 -12.73 -6.32 10.11
N LEU A 162 -13.19 -7.57 10.10
CA LEU A 162 -13.50 -8.35 11.29
C LEU A 162 -12.63 -9.61 11.28
N VAL A 163 -11.86 -9.82 12.34
CA VAL A 163 -10.95 -10.97 12.44
C VAL A 163 -11.74 -12.23 12.80
N LEU A 164 -11.60 -13.26 11.97
CA LEU A 164 -12.10 -14.61 12.21
C LEU A 164 -10.95 -15.61 12.09
N THR A 165 -11.10 -16.78 12.70
CA THR A 165 -10.09 -17.82 12.70
C THR A 165 -10.24 -18.71 11.47
N PHE A 166 -9.16 -18.93 10.73
CA PHE A 166 -9.10 -19.90 9.64
C PHE A 166 -8.44 -21.18 10.16
N CYS A 167 -9.14 -22.31 10.01
CA CYS A 167 -8.64 -23.62 10.40
C CYS A 167 -8.62 -24.57 9.20
N ILE A 168 -7.61 -25.44 9.16
CA ILE A 168 -7.44 -26.48 8.13
C ILE A 168 -7.63 -27.87 8.77
N ALA A 169 -8.36 -28.75 8.09
CA ALA A 169 -8.60 -30.11 8.53
C ALA A 169 -7.34 -30.96 8.35
N LEU A 170 -6.85 -31.56 9.45
CA LEU A 170 -5.74 -32.51 9.48
C LEU A 170 -6.21 -33.96 9.26
N GLN A 171 -7.52 -34.20 9.39
CA GLN A 171 -8.18 -35.50 9.24
C GLN A 171 -9.48 -35.30 8.47
N GLY A 172 -9.84 -36.28 7.64
CA GLY A 172 -11.06 -36.23 6.83
C GLY A 172 -10.96 -37.10 5.59
N ILE A 173 -11.96 -36.97 4.72
CA ILE A 173 -12.05 -37.71 3.46
C ILE A 173 -10.96 -37.19 2.50
N PHE A 174 -10.15 -38.12 1.96
CA PHE A 174 -9.18 -37.72 0.93
C PHE A 174 -9.89 -37.33 -0.35
N PRO A 175 -9.68 -36.10 -0.87
CA PRO A 175 -10.34 -35.66 -2.11
C PRO A 175 -9.76 -36.43 -3.30
N SER A 176 -10.63 -37.11 -4.06
CA SER A 176 -10.26 -37.73 -5.32
C SER A 176 -10.46 -36.76 -6.49
N GLN A 177 -9.50 -36.73 -7.40
CA GLN A 177 -9.70 -36.10 -8.71
C GLN A 177 -10.56 -37.02 -9.55
N THR A 178 -11.71 -36.56 -10.00
CA THR A 178 -12.56 -37.27 -10.97
C THR A 178 -12.17 -36.91 -12.39
#